data_d5d0319739b873c0083471102ea9e140
#
_entry.id   d5d0319739b873c0083471102ea9e140
#
_cell.length_a   1.000
_cell.length_b   1.000
_cell.length_c   1.000
_cell.angle_alpha   90.00
_cell.angle_beta   90.00
_cell.angle_gamma   90.00
#
_symmetry.space_group_name_H-M   'P 1'
#
loop_
_entity.id
_entity.type
_entity.pdbx_description
1 polymer ?
#
loop_
_entity_poly.entity_id
_entity_poly.type
_entity_poly.pdbx_seq_one_letter_code
_entity_poly.pdbx_strand_id
1 'polypeptide(L)'
;MRKATWRLKKAMKQSRRPSIEDYVGTLAARVDLPAPVVKRALDILERNRRVLAGKNPWVSAAAALWLASLKRFGLVKALAEAAGTTTASIRNAAKRLRV
;
A
#
# COMPACT_ATOMS: atom_id res chain seq x y z
N MET A 1 3.49 19.74 -32.76
CA MET A 1 3.57 20.56 -31.54
C MET A 1 2.35 20.47 -30.67
N ARG A 2 1.20 20.73 -31.23
CA ARG A 2 -0.03 20.67 -30.45
C ARG A 2 -0.28 19.29 -29.86
N LYS A 3 0.00 18.25 -30.60
CA LYS A 3 -0.19 16.90 -30.13
C LYS A 3 0.68 16.58 -28.92
N ALA A 4 1.90 17.06 -28.95
CA ALA A 4 2.82 16.83 -27.84
C ALA A 4 2.31 17.53 -26.58
N THR A 5 1.85 18.77 -26.72
CA THR A 5 1.32 19.53 -25.60
C THR A 5 0.09 18.83 -25.02
N TRP A 6 -0.78 18.35 -25.90
CA TRP A 6 -1.99 17.65 -25.48
C TRP A 6 -1.65 16.39 -24.68
N ARG A 7 -0.65 15.65 -25.12
CA ARG A 7 -0.23 14.42 -24.42
C ARG A 7 0.31 14.74 -23.03
N LEU A 8 1.05 15.82 -22.91
CA LEU A 8 1.58 16.23 -21.61
C LEU A 8 0.48 16.53 -20.63
N LYS A 9 -0.55 17.23 -21.05
CA LYS A 9 -1.68 17.52 -20.20
C LYS A 9 -2.37 16.26 -19.74
N LYS A 10 -2.54 15.32 -20.65
CA LYS A 10 -3.18 14.05 -20.31
C LYS A 10 -2.37 13.26 -19.30
N ALA A 11 -1.07 13.23 -19.48
CA ALA A 11 -0.18 12.56 -18.55
C ALA A 11 -0.25 13.18 -17.17
N MET A 12 -0.30 14.50 -17.10
CA MET A 12 -0.39 15.20 -15.83
C MET A 12 -1.69 14.87 -15.08
N LYS A 13 -2.78 14.75 -15.79
CA LYS A 13 -4.04 14.37 -15.17
C LYS A 13 -3.96 12.99 -14.56
N GLN A 14 -3.26 12.09 -15.21
CA GLN A 14 -3.12 10.73 -14.71
C GLN A 14 -2.21 10.65 -13.49
N SER A 15 -1.42 11.68 -13.26
CA SER A 15 -0.51 11.73 -12.13
C SER A 15 -1.15 12.21 -10.84
N ARG A 16 -2.47 12.24 -10.79
CA ARG A 16 -3.17 12.69 -9.59
C ARG A 16 -2.84 11.81 -8.39
N ARG A 17 -3.74 11.68 -7.49
CA ARG A 17 -3.51 10.89 -6.28
C ARG A 17 -3.10 9.45 -6.60
N PRO A 18 -2.05 8.95 -5.96
CA PRO A 18 -1.73 7.53 -6.07
C PRO A 18 -2.87 6.71 -5.47
N SER A 19 -3.14 5.56 -6.06
CA SER A 19 -4.11 4.63 -5.51
C SER A 19 -3.48 3.83 -4.38
N ILE A 20 -4.31 3.14 -3.59
CA ILE A 20 -3.78 2.29 -2.52
C ILE A 20 -2.84 1.22 -3.09
N GLU A 21 -3.09 0.80 -4.32
CA GLU A 21 -2.25 -0.18 -5.00
C GLU A 21 -0.84 0.35 -5.22
N ASP A 22 -0.71 1.64 -5.50
CA ASP A 22 0.60 2.28 -5.68
C ASP A 22 1.40 2.24 -4.38
N TYR A 23 0.74 2.48 -3.26
CA TYR A 23 1.40 2.41 -1.95
C TYR A 23 1.87 1.00 -1.65
N VAL A 24 1.03 0.01 -1.94
CA VAL A 24 1.40 -1.39 -1.73
C VAL A 24 2.60 -1.76 -2.60
N GLY A 25 2.57 -1.39 -3.87
CA GLY A 25 3.67 -1.68 -4.79
C GLY A 25 4.97 -1.02 -4.35
N THR A 26 4.90 0.22 -3.91
CA THR A 26 6.07 0.95 -3.44
C THR A 26 6.68 0.29 -2.21
N LEU A 27 5.85 -0.05 -1.23
CA LEU A 27 6.32 -0.70 -0.01
C LEU A 27 6.89 -2.08 -0.29
N ALA A 28 6.22 -2.86 -1.13
CA ALA A 28 6.69 -4.18 -1.50
C ALA A 28 8.06 -4.13 -2.16
N ALA A 29 8.29 -3.13 -3.00
CA ALA A 29 9.58 -2.93 -3.63
C ALA A 29 10.66 -2.57 -2.61
N ARG A 30 10.33 -1.71 -1.66
CA ARG A 30 11.28 -1.28 -0.63
C ARG A 30 11.71 -2.40 0.31
N VAL A 31 10.81 -3.32 0.61
CA VAL A 31 11.10 -4.43 1.52
C VAL A 31 11.27 -5.76 0.77
N ASP A 32 11.31 -5.69 -0.54
CA ASP A 32 11.60 -6.83 -1.40
C ASP A 32 10.66 -8.02 -1.20
N LEU A 33 9.36 -7.76 -1.31
CA LEU A 33 8.35 -8.80 -1.19
C LEU A 33 7.95 -9.35 -2.56
N PRO A 34 7.66 -10.66 -2.65
CA PRO A 34 7.30 -11.27 -3.92
C PRO A 34 5.90 -10.89 -4.38
N ALA A 35 5.66 -11.04 -5.68
CA ALA A 35 4.38 -10.71 -6.29
C ALA A 35 3.17 -11.40 -5.64
N PRO A 36 3.24 -12.68 -5.26
CA PRO A 36 2.11 -13.32 -4.58
C PRO A 36 1.68 -12.63 -3.29
N VAL A 37 2.63 -12.09 -2.53
CA VAL A 37 2.32 -11.35 -1.30
C VAL A 37 1.61 -10.05 -1.64
N VAL A 38 2.09 -9.35 -2.66
CA VAL A 38 1.48 -8.10 -3.12
C VAL A 38 0.03 -8.36 -3.54
N LYS A 39 -0.20 -9.40 -4.31
CA LYS A 39 -1.52 -9.74 -4.78
C LYS A 39 -2.47 -10.03 -3.62
N ARG A 40 -2.01 -10.78 -2.64
CA ARG A 40 -2.80 -11.08 -1.45
C ARG A 40 -3.10 -9.83 -0.63
N ALA A 41 -2.12 -8.93 -0.53
CA ALA A 41 -2.32 -7.67 0.17
C ALA A 41 -3.38 -6.81 -0.51
N LEU A 42 -3.36 -6.74 -1.83
CA LEU A 42 -4.36 -6.01 -2.58
C LEU A 42 -5.76 -6.58 -2.36
N ASP A 43 -5.85 -7.90 -2.28
CA ASP A 43 -7.11 -8.59 -2.00
C ASP A 43 -7.65 -8.22 -0.63
N ILE A 44 -6.79 -8.21 0.38
CA ILE A 44 -7.14 -7.81 1.74
C ILE A 44 -7.67 -6.39 1.76
N LEU A 45 -6.98 -5.48 1.08
CA LEU A 45 -7.38 -4.08 1.04
C LEU A 45 -8.73 -3.89 0.35
N GLU A 46 -8.96 -4.64 -0.72
CA GLU A 46 -10.23 -4.58 -1.44
C GLU A 46 -11.40 -5.00 -0.56
N ARG A 47 -11.21 -6.06 0.23
CA ARG A 47 -12.25 -6.55 1.14
C ARG A 47 -12.55 -5.57 2.27
N ASN A 48 -11.60 -4.70 2.58
CA ASN A 48 -11.71 -3.79 3.73
C ASN A 48 -11.83 -2.33 3.32
N ARG A 49 -12.26 -2.05 2.11
CA ARG A 49 -12.30 -0.69 1.58
C ARG A 49 -13.01 0.30 2.50
N ARG A 50 -14.15 -0.10 3.04
CA ARG A 50 -14.94 0.78 3.90
C ARG A 50 -14.21 1.13 5.19
N VAL A 51 -13.57 0.14 5.78
CA VAL A 51 -12.82 0.33 7.02
C VAL A 51 -11.64 1.27 6.79
N LEU A 52 -11.07 1.23 5.60
CA LEU A 52 -9.87 1.98 5.28
C LEU A 52 -10.15 3.40 4.77
N ALA A 53 -11.39 3.72 4.49
CA ALA A 53 -11.75 5.04 4.01
C ALA A 53 -11.30 6.12 5.02
N GLY A 54 -10.55 7.10 4.54
CA GLY A 54 -10.05 8.17 5.39
C GLY A 54 -8.85 7.82 6.24
N LYS A 55 -8.36 6.59 6.15
CA LYS A 55 -7.18 6.17 6.90
C LYS A 55 -5.90 6.46 6.12
N ASN A 56 -4.78 6.50 6.83
CA ASN A 56 -3.48 6.72 6.20
C ASN A 56 -3.16 5.56 5.26
N PRO A 57 -3.00 5.82 3.95
CA PRO A 57 -2.77 4.75 2.99
C PRO A 57 -1.46 3.99 3.20
N TRP A 58 -0.42 4.67 3.69
CA TRP A 58 0.86 4.00 3.97
C TRP A 58 0.71 2.96 5.06
N VAL A 59 0.00 3.31 6.12
CA VAL A 59 -0.22 2.39 7.25
C VAL A 59 -1.10 1.23 6.80
N SER A 60 -2.15 1.52 6.05
CA SER A 60 -3.06 0.48 5.55
C SER A 60 -2.34 -0.49 4.62
N ALA A 61 -1.54 0.03 3.70
CA ALA A 61 -0.77 -0.81 2.79
C ALA A 61 0.23 -1.69 3.53
N ALA A 62 0.93 -1.11 4.52
CA ALA A 62 1.89 -1.86 5.32
C ALA A 62 1.21 -2.97 6.11
N ALA A 63 0.07 -2.67 6.72
CA ALA A 63 -0.68 -3.66 7.49
C ALA A 63 -1.13 -4.82 6.60
N ALA A 64 -1.63 -4.52 5.40
CA ALA A 64 -2.05 -5.55 4.47
C ALA A 64 -0.90 -6.42 4.01
N LEU A 65 0.25 -5.83 3.72
CA LEU A 65 1.44 -6.59 3.35
C LEU A 65 1.92 -7.50 4.47
N TRP A 66 1.87 -7.01 5.69
CA TRP A 66 2.25 -7.81 6.85
C TRP A 66 1.34 -9.01 7.02
N LEU A 67 0.03 -8.79 6.93
CA LEU A 67 -0.95 -9.88 7.01
C LEU A 67 -0.81 -10.85 5.83
N ALA A 68 -0.57 -10.33 4.64
CA ALA A 68 -0.39 -11.16 3.44
C ALA A 68 0.83 -12.07 3.54
N SER A 69 1.84 -11.64 4.28
CA SER A 69 3.04 -12.43 4.52
C SER A 69 2.91 -13.35 5.73
N LEU A 70 1.71 -13.51 6.27
CA LEU A 70 1.43 -14.32 7.45
C LEU A 70 2.18 -13.83 8.68
N LYS A 71 2.24 -12.51 8.83
CA LYS A 71 2.92 -11.85 9.96
C LYS A 71 4.36 -12.28 10.11
N ARG A 72 5.05 -12.32 8.98
CA ARG A 72 6.46 -12.73 8.95
C ARG A 72 7.28 -11.99 9.99
N PHE A 73 8.10 -12.73 10.72
CA PHE A 73 8.93 -12.18 11.78
C PHE A 73 9.87 -11.09 11.25
N GLY A 74 9.87 -9.96 11.95
CA GLY A 74 10.72 -8.82 11.58
C GLY A 74 10.19 -7.96 10.44
N LEU A 75 9.21 -8.42 9.70
CA LEU A 75 8.69 -7.67 8.55
C LEU A 75 7.97 -6.40 8.98
N VAL A 76 7.26 -6.44 10.11
CA VAL A 76 6.51 -5.27 10.57
C VAL A 76 7.44 -4.08 10.79
N LYS A 77 8.64 -4.32 11.30
CA LYS A 77 9.62 -3.27 11.53
C LYS A 77 10.12 -2.69 10.21
N ALA A 78 10.42 -3.55 9.25
CA ALA A 78 10.87 -3.12 7.93
C ALA A 78 9.79 -2.30 7.23
N LEU A 79 8.54 -2.71 7.34
CA LEU A 79 7.42 -1.99 6.76
C LEU A 79 7.21 -0.64 7.44
N ALA A 80 7.39 -0.58 8.74
CA ALA A 80 7.26 0.67 9.48
C ALA A 80 8.29 1.70 9.00
N GLU A 81 9.53 1.27 8.82
CA GLU A 81 10.58 2.13 8.33
C GLU A 81 10.31 2.58 6.90
N ALA A 82 9.90 1.66 6.04
CA ALA A 82 9.61 1.96 4.64
C ALA A 82 8.42 2.90 4.48
N ALA A 83 7.42 2.76 5.33
CA ALA A 83 6.20 3.57 5.28
C ALA A 83 6.29 4.87 6.08
N GLY A 84 7.37 5.05 6.84
CA GLY A 84 7.52 6.23 7.69
C GLY A 84 6.56 6.26 8.86
N THR A 85 6.25 5.11 9.44
CA THR A 85 5.33 5.00 10.55
C THR A 85 5.92 4.10 11.65
N THR A 86 5.11 3.73 12.64
CA THR A 86 5.55 2.89 13.74
C THR A 86 4.99 1.48 13.62
N THR A 87 5.65 0.53 14.26
CA THR A 87 5.16 -0.85 14.27
C THR A 87 3.81 -0.94 14.98
N ALA A 88 3.60 -0.12 16.00
CA ALA A 88 2.33 -0.07 16.73
C ALA A 88 1.18 0.34 15.80
N SER A 89 1.40 1.35 14.96
CA SER A 89 0.40 1.80 14.00
C SER A 89 0.02 0.69 13.02
N ILE A 90 1.02 -0.05 12.52
CA ILE A 90 0.78 -1.15 11.60
C ILE A 90 -0.01 -2.27 12.27
N ARG A 91 0.38 -2.64 13.49
CA ARG A 91 -0.32 -3.69 14.23
C ARG A 91 -1.76 -3.31 14.53
N ASN A 92 -1.99 -2.06 14.90
CA ASN A 92 -3.34 -1.58 15.18
C ASN A 92 -4.19 -1.59 13.91
N ALA A 93 -3.64 -1.16 12.79
CA ALA A 93 -4.34 -1.19 11.52
C ALA A 93 -4.65 -2.63 11.11
N ALA A 94 -3.70 -3.55 11.30
CA ALA A 94 -3.89 -4.95 10.96
C ALA A 94 -5.04 -5.58 11.75
N LYS A 95 -5.23 -5.19 13.00
CA LYS A 95 -6.33 -5.70 13.81
C LYS A 95 -7.69 -5.33 13.25
N ARG A 96 -7.77 -4.24 12.51
CA ARG A 96 -9.01 -3.77 11.92
C ARG A 96 -9.31 -4.43 10.59
N LEU A 97 -8.31 -5.03 9.97
CA LEU A 97 -8.47 -5.67 8.66
C LEU A 97 -8.95 -7.10 8.83
N ARG A 98 -9.91 -7.47 7.98
CA ARG A 98 -10.41 -8.83 7.94
C ARG A 98 -9.69 -9.57 6.80
N VAL A 99 -9.20 -10.71 7.12
CA VAL A 99 -8.41 -11.51 6.19
C VAL A 99 -9.22 -12.66 5.62
#